data_311da579125d6c53e8755c1d152b2871
#
_entry.id   311da579125d6c53e8755c1d152b2871
#
_cell.length_a   1.000
_cell.length_b   1.000
_cell.length_c   1.000
_cell.angle_alpha   90.00
_cell.angle_beta   90.00
_cell.angle_gamma   90.00
#
_symmetry.space_group_name_H-M   'P 1'
#
loop_
_entity.id
_entity.type
_entity.pdbx_description
1 polymer ?
#
loop_
_entity_poly.entity_id
_entity_poly.type
_entity_poly.pdbx_seq_one_letter_code
_entity_poly.pdbx_strand_id
1 'polypeptide(L)'
;MNATAMHRIVELCLRLDNHASRLYLSLARNAGTQDLQGFWQDIAAKNEQHQLYWDQLLNWADKGMLNNLFDDPRKTLDELSGLEERVYDLADNCAQVRSKKKAFTMAFKLEFYLLHPTFETLSQYVATFNGDAGSDFSYERFVNRLFDALQQNELGTLELELVGEVIHRLWKENRRMAFLSNYDELTGIFNRRGLFNAITHLAHLAQRNENTVGVLMIDIDHFKAVNDNFGHQFGDDMLRRVAGSIREGIRASDVLGRYGGEEFLVFLPRVEPLSLGEVGEKIRRAIETMPDTRASVTVSIGIAHGHVGREVDADVKALIYQADEKLLAAKAAGRNRIEL
;
A
#
# COMPACT_ATOMS: atom_id res chain seq x y z
N MET A 1 -21.91 16.01 -10.56
CA MET A 1 -20.65 15.39 -11.00
C MET A 1 -20.83 13.89 -10.87
N ASN A 2 -20.57 13.11 -11.94
CA ASN A 2 -20.59 11.65 -11.79
C ASN A 2 -19.38 11.25 -10.94
N ALA A 3 -19.62 10.56 -9.83
CA ALA A 3 -18.57 10.03 -8.97
C ALA A 3 -17.61 9.13 -9.79
N THR A 4 -16.30 9.27 -9.57
CA THR A 4 -15.31 8.40 -10.22
C THR A 4 -15.51 6.95 -9.80
N ALA A 5 -15.01 6.00 -10.57
CA ALA A 5 -15.07 4.58 -10.19
C ALA A 5 -14.40 4.35 -8.81
N MET A 6 -13.31 5.06 -8.55
CA MET A 6 -12.60 4.98 -7.26
C MET A 6 -13.43 5.49 -6.08
N HIS A 7 -14.13 6.63 -6.25
CA HIS A 7 -15.05 7.13 -5.24
C HIS A 7 -16.12 6.08 -4.89
N ARG A 8 -16.72 5.46 -5.90
CA ARG A 8 -17.75 4.41 -5.72
C ARG A 8 -17.21 3.16 -5.02
N ILE A 9 -15.97 2.76 -5.31
CA ILE A 9 -15.30 1.64 -4.63
C ILE A 9 -15.16 1.94 -3.13
N VAL A 10 -14.63 3.12 -2.80
CA VAL A 10 -14.45 3.54 -1.40
C VAL A 10 -15.80 3.65 -0.68
N GLU A 11 -16.81 4.22 -1.34
CA GLU A 11 -18.16 4.32 -0.80
C GLU A 11 -18.80 2.95 -0.52
N LEU A 12 -18.60 1.97 -1.42
CA LEU A 12 -19.04 0.58 -1.18
C LEU A 12 -18.34 -0.05 0.02
N CYS A 13 -17.03 0.15 0.16
CA CYS A 13 -16.29 -0.35 1.32
C CYS A 13 -16.77 0.29 2.63
N LEU A 14 -17.05 1.59 2.64
CA LEU A 14 -17.65 2.29 3.78
C LEU A 14 -19.03 1.70 4.14
N ARG A 15 -19.87 1.42 3.15
CA ARG A 15 -21.19 0.81 3.40
C ARG A 15 -21.08 -0.61 3.97
N LEU A 16 -20.11 -1.40 3.46
CA LEU A 16 -19.82 -2.73 4.00
C LEU A 16 -19.38 -2.66 5.47
N ASP A 17 -18.51 -1.72 5.82
CA ASP A 17 -18.05 -1.49 7.19
C ASP A 17 -19.21 -1.06 8.12
N ASN A 18 -20.11 -0.18 7.63
CA ASN A 18 -21.31 0.21 8.34
C ASN A 18 -22.28 -0.97 8.56
N HIS A 19 -22.46 -1.85 7.58
CA HIS A 19 -23.27 -3.07 7.74
C HIS A 19 -22.64 -4.02 8.75
N ALA A 20 -21.32 -4.14 8.78
CA ALA A 20 -20.58 -4.91 9.79
C ALA A 20 -20.83 -4.38 11.20
N SER A 21 -20.74 -3.08 11.42
CA SER A 21 -21.05 -2.44 12.69
C SER A 21 -22.50 -2.72 13.14
N ARG A 22 -23.45 -2.61 12.23
CA ARG A 22 -24.88 -2.93 12.51
C ARG A 22 -25.06 -4.39 12.94
N LEU A 23 -24.37 -5.32 12.29
CA LEU A 23 -24.42 -6.73 12.66
C LEU A 23 -23.89 -6.93 14.09
N TYR A 24 -22.71 -6.40 14.41
CA TYR A 24 -22.11 -6.54 15.75
C TYR A 24 -22.96 -5.89 16.84
N LEU A 25 -23.55 -4.71 16.60
CA LEU A 25 -24.50 -4.08 17.51
C LEU A 25 -25.77 -4.93 17.69
N SER A 26 -26.23 -5.62 16.66
CA SER A 26 -27.37 -6.53 16.77
C SER A 26 -27.02 -7.77 17.58
N LEU A 27 -25.81 -8.35 17.40
CA LEU A 27 -25.31 -9.45 18.24
C LEU A 27 -25.17 -9.03 19.70
N ALA A 28 -24.69 -7.81 19.97
CA ALA A 28 -24.59 -7.26 21.32
C ALA A 28 -25.95 -7.16 22.01
N ARG A 29 -26.97 -6.63 21.32
CA ARG A 29 -28.35 -6.53 21.86
C ARG A 29 -28.97 -7.89 22.19
N ASN A 30 -28.56 -8.93 21.47
CA ASN A 30 -29.10 -10.28 21.61
C ASN A 30 -28.20 -11.20 22.46
N ALA A 31 -27.10 -10.69 22.99
CA ALA A 31 -26.17 -11.45 23.79
C ALA A 31 -26.81 -11.90 25.10
N GLY A 32 -26.68 -13.18 25.44
CA GLY A 32 -27.28 -13.74 26.64
C GLY A 32 -26.52 -13.44 27.94
N THR A 33 -25.33 -12.84 27.87
CA THR A 33 -24.47 -12.48 29.01
C THR A 33 -23.88 -11.10 28.82
N GLN A 34 -23.55 -10.42 29.93
CA GLN A 34 -22.97 -9.08 29.92
C GLN A 34 -21.57 -9.10 29.25
N ASP A 35 -20.76 -10.14 29.44
CA ASP A 35 -19.44 -10.29 28.86
C ASP A 35 -19.51 -10.36 27.33
N LEU A 36 -20.41 -11.17 26.79
CA LEU A 36 -20.63 -11.25 25.33
C LEU A 36 -21.22 -9.95 24.76
N GLN A 37 -22.09 -9.28 25.51
CA GLN A 37 -22.61 -7.98 25.11
C GLN A 37 -21.46 -6.97 24.98
N GLY A 38 -20.61 -6.86 25.98
CA GLY A 38 -19.42 -5.99 25.98
C GLY A 38 -18.48 -6.34 24.85
N PHE A 39 -18.22 -7.64 24.63
CA PHE A 39 -17.36 -8.13 23.54
C PHE A 39 -17.84 -7.64 22.16
N TRP A 40 -19.13 -7.81 21.84
CA TRP A 40 -19.67 -7.38 20.55
C TRP A 40 -19.75 -5.84 20.43
N GLN A 41 -20.00 -5.13 21.53
CA GLN A 41 -19.97 -3.66 21.57
C GLN A 41 -18.58 -3.12 21.29
N ASP A 42 -17.54 -3.73 21.88
CA ASP A 42 -16.14 -3.35 21.65
C ASP A 42 -15.72 -3.52 20.18
N ILE A 43 -16.22 -4.59 19.53
CA ILE A 43 -15.96 -4.81 18.10
C ILE A 43 -16.66 -3.75 17.28
N ALA A 44 -17.93 -3.48 17.54
CA ALA A 44 -18.71 -2.47 16.83
C ALA A 44 -18.11 -1.06 16.98
N ALA A 45 -17.66 -0.68 18.18
CA ALA A 45 -17.05 0.61 18.44
C ALA A 45 -15.73 0.83 17.68
N LYS A 46 -14.97 -0.24 17.44
CA LYS A 46 -13.76 -0.15 16.59
C LYS A 46 -14.11 0.19 15.14
N ASN A 47 -15.15 -0.39 14.58
CA ASN A 47 -15.59 -0.06 13.24
C ASN A 47 -16.07 1.40 13.13
N GLU A 48 -16.66 1.98 14.18
CA GLU A 48 -17.03 3.40 14.18
C GLU A 48 -15.80 4.34 14.12
N GLN A 49 -14.65 3.92 14.66
CA GLN A 49 -13.40 4.70 14.56
C GLN A 49 -12.86 4.77 13.14
N HIS A 50 -13.33 3.90 12.23
CA HIS A 50 -12.95 3.88 10.84
C HIS A 50 -13.57 5.03 10.01
N GLN A 51 -14.51 5.81 10.54
CA GLN A 51 -15.16 6.88 9.79
C GLN A 51 -14.15 7.90 9.25
N LEU A 52 -13.21 8.36 10.08
CA LEU A 52 -12.17 9.30 9.64
C LEU A 52 -11.27 8.73 8.54
N TYR A 53 -10.99 7.44 8.61
CA TYR A 53 -10.24 6.71 7.59
C TYR A 53 -10.99 6.70 6.24
N TRP A 54 -12.29 6.40 6.25
CA TRP A 54 -13.11 6.38 5.04
C TRP A 54 -13.31 7.78 4.44
N ASP A 55 -13.51 8.79 5.28
CA ASP A 55 -13.63 10.20 4.86
C ASP A 55 -12.34 10.67 4.18
N GLN A 56 -11.18 10.26 4.69
CA GLN A 56 -9.89 10.55 4.06
C GLN A 56 -9.76 9.89 2.69
N LEU A 57 -10.11 8.60 2.58
CA LEU A 57 -10.07 7.88 1.30
C LEU A 57 -11.03 8.45 0.26
N LEU A 58 -12.25 8.85 0.65
CA LEU A 58 -13.21 9.53 -0.22
C LEU A 58 -12.64 10.84 -0.75
N ASN A 59 -12.04 11.65 0.13
CA ASN A 59 -11.38 12.89 -0.27
C ASN A 59 -10.19 12.65 -1.23
N TRP A 60 -9.43 11.58 -1.05
CA TRP A 60 -8.36 11.21 -1.96
C TRP A 60 -8.90 10.69 -3.32
N ALA A 61 -9.99 9.93 -3.30
CA ALA A 61 -10.66 9.47 -4.53
C ALA A 61 -11.17 10.64 -5.37
N ASP A 62 -11.79 11.65 -4.74
CA ASP A 62 -12.30 12.85 -5.40
C ASP A 62 -11.18 13.69 -6.04
N LYS A 63 -9.98 13.64 -5.47
CA LYS A 63 -8.80 14.35 -5.97
C LYS A 63 -8.01 13.54 -7.01
N GLY A 64 -8.46 12.34 -7.39
CA GLY A 64 -7.77 11.49 -8.36
C GLY A 64 -6.52 10.79 -7.83
N MET A 65 -6.23 10.89 -6.54
CA MET A 65 -5.03 10.31 -5.92
C MET A 65 -5.02 8.77 -5.93
N LEU A 66 -6.20 8.13 -6.12
CA LEU A 66 -6.37 6.68 -6.12
C LEU A 66 -6.51 6.07 -7.53
N ASN A 67 -6.38 6.86 -8.60
CA ASN A 67 -6.77 6.46 -9.96
C ASN A 67 -6.09 5.17 -10.49
N ASN A 68 -4.88 4.88 -10.02
CA ASN A 68 -4.09 3.73 -10.50
C ASN A 68 -4.05 2.57 -9.50
N LEU A 69 -4.87 2.61 -8.43
CA LEU A 69 -4.79 1.63 -7.35
C LEU A 69 -5.32 0.24 -7.75
N PHE A 70 -6.30 0.16 -8.65
CA PHE A 70 -6.88 -1.09 -9.15
C PHE A 70 -6.72 -1.20 -10.66
N ASP A 71 -6.38 -2.41 -11.14
CA ASP A 71 -6.19 -2.68 -12.58
C ASP A 71 -7.52 -2.62 -13.35
N ASP A 72 -8.59 -3.12 -12.76
CA ASP A 72 -9.95 -3.09 -13.29
C ASP A 72 -10.95 -2.59 -12.24
N PRO A 73 -11.13 -1.26 -12.14
CA PRO A 73 -12.06 -0.68 -11.18
C PRO A 73 -13.53 -1.09 -11.42
N ARG A 74 -13.92 -1.45 -12.66
CA ARG A 74 -15.30 -1.89 -12.95
C ARG A 74 -15.56 -3.27 -12.37
N LYS A 75 -14.63 -4.21 -12.60
CA LYS A 75 -14.70 -5.54 -12.00
C LYS A 75 -14.74 -5.47 -10.48
N THR A 76 -13.90 -4.64 -9.87
CA THR A 76 -13.89 -4.42 -8.42
C THR A 76 -15.22 -3.90 -7.91
N LEU A 77 -15.87 -2.96 -8.64
CA LEU A 77 -17.18 -2.44 -8.30
C LEU A 77 -18.27 -3.53 -8.33
N ASP A 78 -18.26 -4.38 -9.36
CA ASP A 78 -19.23 -5.46 -9.50
C ASP A 78 -19.08 -6.49 -8.38
N GLU A 79 -17.86 -6.86 -8.05
CA GLU A 79 -17.53 -7.78 -6.94
C GLU A 79 -18.00 -7.22 -5.59
N LEU A 80 -17.69 -5.95 -5.30
CA LEU A 80 -18.09 -5.29 -4.05
C LEU A 80 -19.59 -5.08 -3.95
N SER A 81 -20.27 -4.78 -5.06
CA SER A 81 -21.73 -4.63 -5.07
C SER A 81 -22.43 -5.95 -4.74
N GLY A 82 -22.00 -7.07 -5.31
CA GLY A 82 -22.52 -8.38 -4.96
C GLY A 82 -22.17 -8.82 -3.53
N LEU A 83 -21.08 -8.27 -2.98
CA LEU A 83 -20.69 -8.50 -1.60
C LEU A 83 -21.57 -7.68 -0.64
N GLU A 84 -21.88 -6.44 -0.97
CA GLU A 84 -22.75 -5.56 -0.17
C GLU A 84 -24.12 -6.17 0.03
N GLU A 85 -24.76 -6.70 -1.02
CA GLU A 85 -26.05 -7.40 -0.91
C GLU A 85 -25.98 -8.56 0.11
N ARG A 86 -24.94 -9.38 0.02
CA ARG A 86 -24.77 -10.54 0.93
C ARG A 86 -24.53 -10.12 2.38
N VAL A 87 -23.78 -9.04 2.60
CA VAL A 87 -23.48 -8.51 3.95
C VAL A 87 -24.71 -7.82 4.52
N TYR A 88 -25.48 -7.09 3.70
CA TYR A 88 -26.75 -6.49 4.08
C TYR A 88 -27.74 -7.55 4.57
N ASP A 89 -27.95 -8.62 3.78
CA ASP A 89 -28.84 -9.73 4.13
C ASP A 89 -28.38 -10.44 5.42
N LEU A 90 -27.06 -10.60 5.59
CA LEU A 90 -26.49 -11.20 6.79
C LEU A 90 -26.78 -10.34 8.03
N ALA A 91 -26.61 -9.03 7.93
CA ALA A 91 -26.87 -8.09 9.02
C ALA A 91 -28.37 -8.01 9.38
N ASP A 92 -29.25 -8.02 8.38
CA ASP A 92 -30.70 -8.00 8.59
C ASP A 92 -31.19 -9.27 9.31
N ASN A 93 -30.72 -10.43 8.87
CA ASN A 93 -31.04 -11.72 9.49
C ASN A 93 -30.46 -11.89 10.91
N CYS A 94 -29.55 -11.02 11.34
CA CYS A 94 -28.94 -11.08 12.66
C CYS A 94 -29.88 -10.65 13.79
N ALA A 95 -30.91 -9.85 13.50
CA ALA A 95 -31.83 -9.29 14.50
C ALA A 95 -32.56 -10.34 15.36
N GLN A 96 -32.73 -11.56 14.84
CA GLN A 96 -33.43 -12.65 15.52
C GLN A 96 -32.51 -13.70 16.14
N VAL A 97 -31.21 -13.52 16.07
CA VAL A 97 -30.23 -14.50 16.55
C VAL A 97 -30.16 -14.46 18.08
N ARG A 98 -30.46 -15.60 18.72
CA ARG A 98 -30.39 -15.79 20.19
C ARG A 98 -29.37 -16.87 20.58
N SER A 99 -28.96 -17.73 19.64
CA SER A 99 -27.98 -18.78 19.86
C SER A 99 -26.55 -18.20 19.78
N LYS A 100 -25.75 -18.41 20.83
CA LYS A 100 -24.34 -18.04 20.84
C LYS A 100 -23.59 -18.64 19.64
N LYS A 101 -23.76 -19.94 19.38
CA LYS A 101 -23.12 -20.63 18.22
C LYS A 101 -23.47 -19.93 16.90
N LYS A 102 -24.75 -19.62 16.70
CA LYS A 102 -25.20 -18.91 15.47
C LYS A 102 -24.62 -17.50 15.38
N ALA A 103 -24.47 -16.79 16.52
CA ALA A 103 -23.85 -15.46 16.56
C ALA A 103 -22.39 -15.49 16.08
N PHE A 104 -21.59 -16.41 16.61
CA PHE A 104 -20.19 -16.59 16.16
C PHE A 104 -20.10 -17.05 14.70
N THR A 105 -20.97 -17.96 14.26
CA THR A 105 -21.01 -18.38 12.85
C THR A 105 -21.30 -17.19 11.92
N MET A 106 -22.19 -16.27 12.30
CA MET A 106 -22.50 -15.08 11.51
C MET A 106 -21.33 -14.10 11.53
N ALA A 107 -20.63 -13.93 12.66
CA ALA A 107 -19.44 -13.12 12.74
C ALA A 107 -18.33 -13.65 11.81
N PHE A 108 -18.02 -14.96 11.85
CA PHE A 108 -17.06 -15.56 10.94
C PHE A 108 -17.47 -15.44 9.47
N LYS A 109 -18.75 -15.57 9.16
CA LYS A 109 -19.25 -15.39 7.79
C LYS A 109 -19.08 -13.93 7.31
N LEU A 110 -19.32 -12.96 8.20
CA LEU A 110 -19.08 -11.55 7.91
C LEU A 110 -17.60 -11.31 7.64
N GLU A 111 -16.71 -11.80 8.53
CA GLU A 111 -15.27 -11.63 8.38
C GLU A 111 -14.74 -12.26 7.09
N PHE A 112 -15.24 -13.43 6.71
CA PHE A 112 -14.93 -14.03 5.41
C PHE A 112 -15.31 -13.11 4.25
N TYR A 113 -16.45 -12.42 4.31
CA TYR A 113 -16.84 -11.45 3.29
C TYR A 113 -15.95 -10.21 3.28
N LEU A 114 -15.54 -9.72 4.45
CA LEU A 114 -14.66 -8.55 4.58
C LEU A 114 -13.19 -8.83 4.23
N LEU A 115 -12.82 -10.09 4.00
CA LEU A 115 -11.50 -10.47 3.46
C LEU A 115 -11.34 -10.13 1.98
N HIS A 116 -12.25 -9.36 1.38
CA HIS A 116 -12.06 -8.93 -0.01
C HIS A 116 -10.76 -8.13 -0.18
N PRO A 117 -9.91 -8.44 -1.19
CA PRO A 117 -8.57 -7.83 -1.34
C PRO A 117 -8.55 -6.31 -1.37
N THR A 118 -9.65 -5.69 -1.78
CA THR A 118 -9.79 -4.22 -1.82
C THR A 118 -9.54 -3.56 -0.47
N PHE A 119 -10.02 -4.16 0.63
CA PHE A 119 -9.81 -3.60 1.98
C PHE A 119 -8.32 -3.54 2.34
N GLU A 120 -7.60 -4.62 2.08
CA GLU A 120 -6.17 -4.67 2.36
C GLU A 120 -5.38 -3.73 1.45
N THR A 121 -5.74 -3.63 0.17
CA THR A 121 -5.12 -2.70 -0.79
C THR A 121 -5.30 -1.24 -0.34
N LEU A 122 -6.49 -0.84 0.08
CA LEU A 122 -6.78 0.50 0.60
C LEU A 122 -6.05 0.76 1.92
N SER A 123 -6.02 -0.23 2.82
CA SER A 123 -5.33 -0.14 4.11
C SER A 123 -3.83 0.07 3.94
N GLN A 124 -3.17 -0.70 3.09
CA GLN A 124 -1.75 -0.55 2.81
C GLN A 124 -1.44 0.79 2.13
N TYR A 125 -2.32 1.25 1.25
CA TYR A 125 -2.17 2.55 0.61
C TYR A 125 -2.18 3.68 1.64
N VAL A 126 -3.14 3.67 2.57
CA VAL A 126 -3.20 4.68 3.65
C VAL A 126 -1.97 4.60 4.55
N ALA A 127 -1.55 3.39 4.94
CA ALA A 127 -0.38 3.19 5.79
C ALA A 127 0.91 3.76 5.16
N THR A 128 1.02 3.74 3.83
CA THR A 128 2.16 4.30 3.10
C THR A 128 2.36 5.79 3.38
N PHE A 129 1.28 6.57 3.59
CA PHE A 129 1.34 8.03 3.73
C PHE A 129 1.13 8.54 5.15
N ASN A 130 0.43 7.78 5.98
CA ASN A 130 0.12 8.17 7.36
C ASN A 130 1.04 7.51 8.41
N GLY A 131 1.96 6.63 7.98
CA GLY A 131 2.73 5.76 8.86
C GLY A 131 1.83 4.76 9.60
N ASP A 132 2.36 4.10 10.61
CA ASP A 132 1.63 3.09 11.39
C ASP A 132 0.39 3.61 12.15
N ALA A 133 0.15 4.92 12.17
CA ALA A 133 -1.00 5.53 12.86
C ALA A 133 -2.38 5.10 12.29
N GLY A 134 -2.42 4.50 11.10
CA GLY A 134 -3.63 3.92 10.49
C GLY A 134 -3.72 2.39 10.58
N SER A 135 -2.65 1.73 11.02
CA SER A 135 -2.51 0.26 10.99
C SER A 135 -2.96 -0.46 12.27
N ASP A 136 -3.64 0.22 13.18
CA ASP A 136 -4.26 -0.45 14.35
C ASP A 136 -5.46 -1.36 13.96
N PHE A 137 -5.66 -1.53 12.65
CA PHE A 137 -6.34 -2.66 12.02
C PHE A 137 -5.53 -3.96 12.18
N SER A 138 -5.21 -4.33 13.42
CA SER A 138 -4.62 -5.63 13.65
C SER A 138 -5.72 -6.68 13.56
N TYR A 139 -6.09 -7.01 12.30
CA TYR A 139 -7.01 -8.10 12.00
C TYR A 139 -6.59 -9.39 12.71
N GLU A 140 -5.29 -9.62 12.84
CA GLU A 140 -4.74 -10.73 13.62
C GLU A 140 -5.18 -10.65 15.09
N ARG A 141 -5.11 -9.47 15.70
CA ARG A 141 -5.58 -9.26 17.09
C ARG A 141 -7.09 -9.43 17.21
N PHE A 142 -7.82 -9.01 16.19
CA PHE A 142 -9.27 -9.18 16.12
C PHE A 142 -9.67 -10.65 16.02
N VAL A 143 -9.08 -11.41 15.09
CA VAL A 143 -9.34 -12.84 14.93
C VAL A 143 -8.97 -13.62 16.20
N ASN A 144 -7.84 -13.32 16.84
CA ASN A 144 -7.47 -13.92 18.10
C ASN A 144 -8.49 -13.64 19.22
N ARG A 145 -9.01 -12.41 19.33
CA ARG A 145 -10.10 -12.07 20.26
C ARG A 145 -11.38 -12.86 20.00
N LEU A 146 -11.73 -13.08 18.72
CA LEU A 146 -12.87 -13.92 18.34
C LEU A 146 -12.68 -15.38 18.81
N PHE A 147 -11.48 -15.91 18.66
CA PHE A 147 -11.14 -17.26 19.15
C PHE A 147 -11.18 -17.36 20.67
N ASP A 148 -10.57 -16.40 21.36
CA ASP A 148 -10.58 -16.38 22.83
C ASP A 148 -12.03 -16.34 23.36
N ALA A 149 -12.87 -15.49 22.78
CA ALA A 149 -14.27 -15.40 23.15
C ALA A 149 -15.07 -16.68 22.85
N LEU A 150 -14.73 -17.37 21.76
CA LEU A 150 -15.34 -18.66 21.39
C LEU A 150 -14.98 -19.76 22.39
N GLN A 151 -13.72 -19.84 22.81
CA GLN A 151 -13.26 -20.79 23.83
C GLN A 151 -13.86 -20.50 25.21
N GLN A 152 -13.86 -19.23 25.64
CA GLN A 152 -14.44 -18.80 26.92
C GLN A 152 -15.94 -19.11 27.03
N ASN A 153 -16.65 -19.22 25.90
CA ASN A 153 -18.07 -19.56 25.88
C ASN A 153 -18.36 -21.06 25.63
N GLU A 154 -17.33 -21.90 25.70
CA GLU A 154 -17.45 -23.37 25.47
C GLU A 154 -18.04 -23.73 24.09
N LEU A 155 -17.79 -22.88 23.09
CA LEU A 155 -18.28 -23.05 21.71
C LEU A 155 -17.20 -23.53 20.74
N GLY A 156 -16.01 -23.84 21.24
CA GLY A 156 -14.88 -24.36 20.47
C GLY A 156 -15.22 -25.72 19.88
N THR A 157 -15.87 -25.75 18.72
CA THR A 157 -16.04 -26.96 17.93
C THR A 157 -14.99 -27.00 16.84
N LEU A 158 -14.57 -28.21 16.45
CA LEU A 158 -13.54 -28.39 15.42
C LEU A 158 -13.89 -27.63 14.12
N GLU A 159 -15.17 -27.54 13.77
CA GLU A 159 -15.62 -26.83 12.57
C GLU A 159 -15.41 -25.30 12.67
N LEU A 160 -15.71 -24.71 13.83
CA LEU A 160 -15.54 -23.24 14.03
C LEU A 160 -14.05 -22.88 14.15
N GLU A 161 -13.26 -23.71 14.79
CA GLU A 161 -11.80 -23.57 14.84
C GLU A 161 -11.20 -23.61 13.43
N LEU A 162 -11.58 -24.62 12.62
CA LEU A 162 -11.12 -24.72 11.24
C LEU A 162 -11.51 -23.49 10.40
N VAL A 163 -12.75 -22.98 10.53
CA VAL A 163 -13.20 -21.78 9.82
C VAL A 163 -12.34 -20.58 10.18
N GLY A 164 -12.03 -20.40 11.45
CA GLY A 164 -11.19 -19.31 11.88
C GLY A 164 -9.74 -19.43 11.37
N GLU A 165 -9.15 -20.64 11.39
CA GLU A 165 -7.82 -20.88 10.81
C GLU A 165 -7.79 -20.55 9.31
N VAL A 166 -8.84 -20.95 8.57
CA VAL A 166 -8.98 -20.62 7.14
C VAL A 166 -9.05 -19.12 6.92
N ILE A 167 -9.87 -18.40 7.70
CA ILE A 167 -9.99 -16.95 7.65
C ILE A 167 -8.64 -16.28 7.93
N HIS A 168 -7.93 -16.70 8.97
CA HIS A 168 -6.62 -16.18 9.32
C HIS A 168 -5.59 -16.40 8.20
N ARG A 169 -5.58 -17.60 7.59
CA ARG A 169 -4.71 -17.92 6.46
C ARG A 169 -5.02 -17.08 5.23
N LEU A 170 -6.30 -16.92 4.89
CA LEU A 170 -6.72 -16.09 3.76
C LEU A 170 -6.35 -14.61 3.98
N TRP A 171 -6.48 -14.10 5.20
CA TRP A 171 -6.05 -12.76 5.52
C TRP A 171 -4.54 -12.56 5.34
N LYS A 172 -3.72 -13.49 5.84
CA LYS A 172 -2.26 -13.44 5.62
C LYS A 172 -1.90 -13.45 4.15
N GLU A 173 -2.59 -14.27 3.36
CA GLU A 173 -2.35 -14.34 1.92
C GLU A 173 -2.79 -13.06 1.20
N ASN A 174 -3.95 -12.49 1.52
CA ASN A 174 -4.38 -11.20 0.97
C ASN A 174 -3.39 -10.07 1.29
N ARG A 175 -2.91 -10.02 2.54
CA ARG A 175 -1.90 -9.04 2.96
C ARG A 175 -0.59 -9.21 2.20
N ARG A 176 -0.15 -10.44 2.01
CA ARG A 176 1.03 -10.77 1.19
C ARG A 176 0.83 -10.34 -0.26
N MET A 177 -0.31 -10.67 -0.85
CA MET A 177 -0.64 -10.30 -2.24
C MET A 177 -0.67 -8.78 -2.43
N ALA A 178 -1.28 -8.04 -1.51
CA ALA A 178 -1.32 -6.59 -1.56
C ALA A 178 0.09 -5.98 -1.41
N PHE A 179 0.93 -6.55 -0.54
CA PHE A 179 2.34 -6.15 -0.44
C PHE A 179 3.08 -6.39 -1.75
N LEU A 180 3.03 -7.59 -2.32
CA LEU A 180 3.69 -7.94 -3.59
C LEU A 180 3.17 -7.11 -4.78
N SER A 181 1.93 -6.65 -4.71
CA SER A 181 1.36 -5.74 -5.72
C SER A 181 2.05 -4.38 -5.76
N ASN A 182 2.62 -3.90 -4.64
CA ASN A 182 3.18 -2.56 -4.51
C ASN A 182 4.69 -2.52 -4.23
N TYR A 183 5.28 -3.60 -3.76
CA TYR A 183 6.70 -3.64 -3.39
C TYR A 183 7.48 -4.66 -4.21
N ASP A 184 8.76 -4.38 -4.45
CA ASP A 184 9.71 -5.30 -5.06
C ASP A 184 10.20 -6.29 -4.01
N GLU A 185 9.99 -7.58 -4.25
CA GLU A 185 10.28 -8.66 -3.30
C GLU A 185 11.78 -8.77 -2.99
N LEU A 186 12.64 -8.41 -3.94
CA LEU A 186 14.09 -8.49 -3.78
C LEU A 186 14.64 -7.37 -2.88
N THR A 187 14.21 -6.14 -3.14
CA THR A 187 14.81 -4.93 -2.54
C THR A 187 13.97 -4.33 -1.42
N GLY A 188 12.69 -4.73 -1.31
CA GLY A 188 11.74 -4.22 -0.30
C GLY A 188 11.28 -2.78 -0.51
N ILE A 189 11.75 -2.09 -1.57
CA ILE A 189 11.25 -0.77 -1.97
C ILE A 189 10.03 -0.92 -2.89
N PHE A 190 9.39 0.18 -3.29
CA PHE A 190 8.27 0.09 -4.22
C PHE A 190 8.69 -0.61 -5.52
N ASN A 191 7.83 -1.50 -6.04
CA ASN A 191 7.90 -1.93 -7.43
C ASN A 191 7.38 -0.80 -8.33
N ARG A 192 7.44 -0.96 -9.64
CA ARG A 192 7.01 0.05 -10.60
C ARG A 192 5.57 0.54 -10.36
N ARG A 193 4.64 -0.37 -10.05
CA ARG A 193 3.23 -0.03 -9.80
C ARG A 193 3.07 0.79 -8.52
N GLY A 194 3.59 0.30 -7.39
CA GLY A 194 3.53 1.00 -6.10
C GLY A 194 4.21 2.37 -6.15
N LEU A 195 5.33 2.45 -6.89
CA LEU A 195 6.04 3.69 -7.16
C LEU A 195 5.13 4.74 -7.84
N PHE A 196 4.46 4.37 -8.93
CA PHE A 196 3.56 5.29 -9.64
C PHE A 196 2.36 5.70 -8.78
N ASN A 197 1.78 4.78 -8.01
CA ASN A 197 0.71 5.10 -7.07
C ASN A 197 1.16 6.14 -6.03
N ALA A 198 2.36 5.96 -5.46
CA ALA A 198 2.93 6.89 -4.49
C ALA A 198 3.26 8.25 -5.13
N ILE A 199 3.84 8.27 -6.32
CA ILE A 199 4.15 9.48 -7.06
C ILE A 199 2.88 10.28 -7.38
N THR A 200 1.84 9.63 -7.90
CA THR A 200 0.56 10.31 -8.21
C THR A 200 0.00 11.00 -6.98
N HIS A 201 -0.03 10.30 -5.83
CA HIS A 201 -0.51 10.89 -4.58
C HIS A 201 0.30 12.13 -4.17
N LEU A 202 1.62 12.00 -4.11
CA LEU A 202 2.49 13.09 -3.69
C LEU A 202 2.55 14.25 -4.70
N ALA A 203 2.42 13.96 -5.99
CA ALA A 203 2.35 14.98 -7.03
C ALA A 203 1.09 15.84 -6.91
N HIS A 204 -0.07 15.24 -6.59
CA HIS A 204 -1.28 16.01 -6.27
C HIS A 204 -1.11 16.90 -5.02
N LEU A 205 -0.40 16.41 -4.00
CA LEU A 205 -0.08 17.24 -2.83
C LEU A 205 0.90 18.37 -3.18
N ALA A 206 1.91 18.09 -4.00
CA ALA A 206 2.88 19.08 -4.46
C ALA A 206 2.21 20.16 -5.31
N GLN A 207 1.33 19.80 -6.23
CA GLN A 207 0.51 20.72 -7.03
C GLN A 207 -0.28 21.68 -6.13
N ARG A 208 -0.99 21.14 -5.14
CA ARG A 208 -1.82 21.94 -4.23
C ARG A 208 -1.01 22.94 -3.40
N ASN A 209 0.24 22.58 -3.06
CA ASN A 209 1.14 23.41 -2.26
C ASN A 209 2.10 24.23 -3.13
N GLU A 210 1.93 24.21 -4.47
CA GLU A 210 2.79 24.89 -5.44
C GLU A 210 4.28 24.54 -5.29
N ASN A 211 4.58 23.31 -4.85
CA ASN A 211 5.94 22.86 -4.67
C ASN A 211 6.60 22.50 -6.01
N THR A 212 7.89 22.78 -6.11
CA THR A 212 8.74 22.16 -7.14
C THR A 212 9.01 20.72 -6.75
N VAL A 213 8.82 19.78 -7.69
CA VAL A 213 9.16 18.38 -7.53
C VAL A 213 10.44 18.02 -8.25
N GLY A 214 11.11 16.96 -7.80
CA GLY A 214 12.30 16.41 -8.43
C GLY A 214 12.13 14.93 -8.76
N VAL A 215 12.77 14.50 -9.85
CA VAL A 215 12.86 13.11 -10.29
C VAL A 215 14.31 12.76 -10.54
N LEU A 216 14.77 11.65 -9.95
CA LEU A 216 16.08 11.06 -10.26
C LEU A 216 15.85 9.70 -10.89
N MET A 217 16.35 9.48 -12.11
CA MET A 217 16.43 8.18 -12.76
C MET A 217 17.86 7.66 -12.56
N ILE A 218 18.00 6.49 -11.97
CA ILE A 218 19.28 5.91 -11.52
C ILE A 218 19.42 4.53 -12.14
N ASP A 219 20.59 4.22 -12.68
CA ASP A 219 20.90 2.90 -13.27
C ASP A 219 22.29 2.45 -12.82
N ILE A 220 22.42 1.16 -12.51
CA ILE A 220 23.70 0.57 -12.11
C ILE A 220 24.56 0.33 -13.34
N ASP A 221 25.70 1.00 -13.38
CA ASP A 221 26.64 0.91 -14.49
C ASP A 221 27.18 -0.52 -14.65
N HIS A 222 27.09 -1.03 -15.88
CA HIS A 222 27.62 -2.36 -16.25
C HIS A 222 27.05 -3.53 -15.43
N PHE A 223 25.83 -3.46 -14.93
CA PHE A 223 25.23 -4.48 -14.05
C PHE A 223 25.21 -5.86 -14.69
N LYS A 224 25.00 -5.95 -16.02
CA LYS A 224 25.09 -7.22 -16.73
C LYS A 224 26.46 -7.87 -16.54
N ALA A 225 27.56 -7.11 -16.63
CA ALA A 225 28.92 -7.64 -16.42
C ALA A 225 29.12 -8.12 -14.98
N VAL A 226 28.47 -7.48 -14.00
CA VAL A 226 28.46 -7.95 -12.61
C VAL A 226 27.83 -9.34 -12.52
N ASN A 227 26.65 -9.54 -13.12
CA ASN A 227 25.97 -10.83 -13.15
C ASN A 227 26.79 -11.90 -13.90
N ASP A 228 27.38 -11.56 -15.04
CA ASP A 228 28.16 -12.48 -15.86
C ASP A 228 29.46 -12.94 -15.15
N ASN A 229 30.07 -12.07 -14.34
CA ASN A 229 31.33 -12.37 -13.65
C ASN A 229 31.14 -13.03 -12.27
N PHE A 230 30.08 -12.65 -11.52
CA PHE A 230 29.93 -13.01 -10.11
C PHE A 230 28.65 -13.84 -9.84
N GLY A 231 27.81 -14.04 -10.87
CA GLY A 231 26.55 -14.76 -10.80
C GLY A 231 25.36 -13.92 -10.30
N HIS A 232 24.15 -14.40 -10.58
CA HIS A 232 22.91 -13.66 -10.27
C HIS A 232 22.69 -13.42 -8.77
N GLN A 233 23.10 -14.37 -7.90
CA GLN A 233 23.00 -14.15 -6.45
C GLN A 233 23.77 -12.94 -5.95
N PHE A 234 24.96 -12.73 -6.51
CA PHE A 234 25.76 -11.54 -6.20
C PHE A 234 25.11 -10.27 -6.74
N GLY A 235 24.56 -10.32 -7.96
CA GLY A 235 23.78 -9.22 -8.53
C GLY A 235 22.56 -8.85 -7.68
N ASP A 236 21.84 -9.85 -7.18
CA ASP A 236 20.70 -9.64 -6.28
C ASP A 236 21.11 -8.97 -4.97
N ASP A 237 22.25 -9.38 -4.37
CA ASP A 237 22.79 -8.74 -3.17
C ASP A 237 23.21 -7.29 -3.46
N MET A 238 23.77 -7.04 -4.65
CA MET A 238 24.14 -5.69 -5.08
C MET A 238 22.91 -4.79 -5.25
N LEU A 239 21.84 -5.29 -5.85
CA LEU A 239 20.56 -4.57 -5.98
C LEU A 239 19.97 -4.17 -4.61
N ARG A 240 20.00 -5.08 -3.62
CA ARG A 240 19.57 -4.77 -2.24
C ARG A 240 20.41 -3.66 -1.61
N ARG A 241 21.71 -3.71 -1.77
CA ARG A 241 22.65 -2.74 -1.21
C ARG A 241 22.54 -1.37 -1.86
N VAL A 242 22.39 -1.32 -3.19
CA VAL A 242 22.15 -0.07 -3.92
C VAL A 242 20.83 0.56 -3.48
N ALA A 243 19.76 -0.22 -3.39
CA ALA A 243 18.47 0.27 -2.89
C ALA A 243 18.60 0.85 -1.47
N GLY A 244 19.31 0.16 -0.57
CA GLY A 244 19.61 0.65 0.78
C GLY A 244 20.38 1.97 0.78
N SER A 245 21.45 2.08 -0.02
CA SER A 245 22.25 3.30 -0.13
C SER A 245 21.45 4.48 -0.69
N ILE A 246 20.57 4.24 -1.67
CA ILE A 246 19.66 5.28 -2.17
C ILE A 246 18.71 5.71 -1.05
N ARG A 247 18.12 4.76 -0.32
CA ARG A 247 17.16 5.04 0.76
C ARG A 247 17.77 5.89 1.87
N GLU A 248 19.01 5.64 2.25
CA GLU A 248 19.77 6.44 3.23
C GLU A 248 20.14 7.82 2.68
N GLY A 249 20.25 7.95 1.36
CA GLY A 249 20.57 9.20 0.68
C GLY A 249 19.45 10.22 0.61
N ILE A 250 18.18 9.78 0.77
CA ILE A 250 16.96 10.58 0.61
C ILE A 250 16.19 10.73 1.93
N ARG A 251 15.20 11.61 1.96
CA ARG A 251 14.35 11.84 3.15
C ARG A 251 13.27 10.77 3.28
N ALA A 252 12.69 10.64 4.47
CA ALA A 252 11.54 9.75 4.69
C ALA A 252 10.30 10.14 3.86
N SER A 253 10.16 11.44 3.51
CA SER A 253 9.09 11.96 2.66
C SER A 253 9.26 11.67 1.17
N ASP A 254 10.46 11.24 0.77
CA ASP A 254 10.79 10.98 -0.64
C ASP A 254 10.46 9.52 -0.98
N VAL A 255 10.08 9.29 -2.22
CA VAL A 255 9.67 7.98 -2.71
C VAL A 255 10.79 7.35 -3.51
N LEU A 256 11.08 6.09 -3.21
CA LEU A 256 12.04 5.26 -3.93
C LEU A 256 11.35 4.00 -4.43
N GLY A 257 11.55 3.67 -5.72
CA GLY A 257 11.07 2.42 -6.29
C GLY A 257 12.02 1.85 -7.33
N ARG A 258 11.91 0.55 -7.55
CA ARG A 258 12.60 -0.17 -8.61
C ARG A 258 11.77 -0.02 -9.89
N TYR A 259 12.31 0.71 -10.86
CA TYR A 259 11.63 1.08 -12.09
C TYR A 259 11.78 0.00 -13.17
N GLY A 260 12.93 -0.66 -13.21
CA GLY A 260 13.29 -1.74 -14.12
C GLY A 260 14.18 -2.78 -13.46
N GLY A 261 14.89 -3.57 -14.23
CA GLY A 261 15.79 -4.62 -13.72
C GLY A 261 16.86 -4.10 -12.78
N GLU A 262 17.63 -3.11 -13.23
CA GLU A 262 18.74 -2.45 -12.54
C GLU A 262 18.52 -0.94 -12.38
N GLU A 263 17.29 -0.49 -12.70
CA GLU A 263 16.90 0.91 -12.70
C GLU A 263 16.07 1.25 -11.47
N PHE A 264 16.38 2.38 -10.85
CA PHE A 264 15.68 2.94 -9.72
C PHE A 264 15.17 4.33 -10.04
N LEU A 265 14.02 4.68 -9.49
CA LEU A 265 13.48 6.03 -9.59
C LEU A 265 13.23 6.59 -8.20
N VAL A 266 13.72 7.82 -7.99
CA VAL A 266 13.42 8.61 -6.79
C VAL A 266 12.53 9.77 -7.18
N PHE A 267 11.45 9.98 -6.44
CA PHE A 267 10.58 11.14 -6.54
C PHE A 267 10.65 11.95 -5.25
N LEU A 268 10.93 13.25 -5.39
CA LEU A 268 11.03 14.21 -4.29
C LEU A 268 9.86 15.20 -4.41
N PRO A 269 8.87 15.14 -3.50
CA PRO A 269 7.65 15.94 -3.61
C PRO A 269 7.84 17.42 -3.28
N ARG A 270 9.02 17.77 -2.76
CA ARG A 270 9.40 19.15 -2.45
C ARG A 270 10.91 19.31 -2.51
N VAL A 271 11.38 20.12 -3.46
CA VAL A 271 12.82 20.37 -3.64
C VAL A 271 13.11 21.84 -3.89
N GLU A 272 14.33 22.23 -3.49
CA GLU A 272 14.97 23.43 -4.01
C GLU A 272 15.81 22.99 -5.22
N PRO A 273 15.58 23.54 -6.44
CA PRO A 273 16.25 23.08 -7.66
C PRO A 273 17.77 23.02 -7.55
N LEU A 274 18.39 23.97 -6.87
CA LEU A 274 19.85 24.03 -6.68
C LEU A 274 20.40 22.90 -5.81
N SER A 275 19.59 22.27 -4.95
CA SER A 275 20.03 21.19 -4.06
C SER A 275 19.93 19.78 -4.69
N LEU A 276 19.28 19.64 -5.85
CA LEU A 276 19.08 18.34 -6.49
C LEU A 276 20.37 17.68 -6.92
N GLY A 277 21.34 18.48 -7.42
CA GLY A 277 22.66 17.98 -7.76
C GLY A 277 23.41 17.41 -6.55
N GLU A 278 23.25 18.04 -5.38
CA GLU A 278 23.85 17.55 -4.13
C GLU A 278 23.24 16.19 -3.69
N VAL A 279 21.92 16.03 -3.82
CA VAL A 279 21.24 14.77 -3.52
C VAL A 279 21.72 13.66 -4.47
N GLY A 280 21.75 13.93 -5.77
CA GLY A 280 22.24 12.96 -6.77
C GLY A 280 23.69 12.58 -6.52
N GLU A 281 24.58 13.56 -6.27
CA GLU A 281 26.00 13.31 -6.03
C GLU A 281 26.24 12.57 -4.69
N LYS A 282 25.44 12.86 -3.65
CA LYS A 282 25.49 12.10 -2.39
C LYS A 282 25.18 10.63 -2.61
N ILE A 283 24.12 10.33 -3.37
CA ILE A 283 23.72 8.95 -3.70
C ILE A 283 24.83 8.28 -4.54
N ARG A 284 25.30 8.94 -5.59
CA ARG A 284 26.35 8.41 -6.47
C ARG A 284 27.59 8.02 -5.68
N ARG A 285 28.10 8.93 -4.81
CA ARG A 285 29.30 8.68 -3.97
C ARG A 285 29.06 7.57 -2.94
N ALA A 286 27.91 7.52 -2.31
CA ALA A 286 27.57 6.48 -1.36
C ALA A 286 27.65 5.09 -2.01
N ILE A 287 27.18 4.97 -3.26
CA ILE A 287 27.24 3.73 -4.01
C ILE A 287 28.68 3.42 -4.49
N GLU A 288 29.41 4.39 -5.04
CA GLU A 288 30.81 4.25 -5.48
C GLU A 288 31.71 3.78 -4.33
N THR A 289 31.46 4.24 -3.11
CA THR A 289 32.26 3.93 -1.92
C THR A 289 31.70 2.79 -1.07
N MET A 290 30.70 2.07 -1.55
CA MET A 290 30.15 0.92 -0.82
C MET A 290 31.25 -0.12 -0.55
N PRO A 291 31.37 -0.59 0.71
CA PRO A 291 32.36 -1.58 1.06
C PRO A 291 31.99 -2.94 0.46
N ASP A 292 32.66 -3.36 -0.60
CA ASP A 292 32.69 -4.73 -1.07
C ASP A 292 34.06 -5.08 -1.62
N THR A 293 34.59 -6.21 -1.19
CA THR A 293 35.91 -6.68 -1.59
C THR A 293 35.92 -7.44 -2.92
N ARG A 294 34.74 -7.80 -3.45
CA ARG A 294 34.63 -8.61 -4.67
C ARG A 294 34.38 -7.80 -5.93
N ALA A 295 33.54 -6.76 -5.87
CA ALA A 295 33.27 -5.86 -6.98
C ALA A 295 32.84 -4.48 -6.49
N SER A 296 33.32 -3.44 -7.16
CA SER A 296 32.83 -2.07 -7.02
C SER A 296 31.82 -1.81 -8.13
N VAL A 297 30.70 -1.19 -7.81
CA VAL A 297 29.70 -0.73 -8.77
C VAL A 297 29.55 0.78 -8.69
N THR A 298 29.23 1.39 -9.82
CA THR A 298 28.88 2.81 -9.90
C THR A 298 27.48 2.96 -10.45
N VAL A 299 26.92 4.17 -10.38
CA VAL A 299 25.63 4.51 -10.95
C VAL A 299 25.73 5.75 -11.82
N SER A 300 24.94 5.76 -12.88
CA SER A 300 24.63 6.96 -13.65
C SER A 300 23.28 7.47 -13.22
N ILE A 301 23.13 8.80 -13.10
CA ILE A 301 21.90 9.45 -12.60
C ILE A 301 21.51 10.57 -13.54
N GLY A 302 20.27 10.52 -14.03
CA GLY A 302 19.62 11.64 -14.72
C GLY A 302 18.65 12.34 -13.79
N ILE A 303 18.65 13.67 -13.77
CA ILE A 303 17.88 14.49 -12.83
C ILE A 303 17.01 15.47 -13.61
N ALA A 304 15.71 15.52 -13.27
CA ALA A 304 14.78 16.52 -13.76
C ALA A 304 14.00 17.14 -12.61
N HIS A 305 13.50 18.34 -12.79
CA HIS A 305 12.64 19.01 -11.82
C HIS A 305 11.65 19.93 -12.51
N GLY A 306 10.55 20.25 -11.85
CA GLY A 306 9.54 21.16 -12.39
C GLY A 306 8.36 21.34 -11.44
N HIS A 307 7.42 22.17 -11.87
CA HIS A 307 6.13 22.30 -11.21
C HIS A 307 5.14 21.33 -11.82
N VAL A 308 4.26 20.79 -10.97
CA VAL A 308 3.13 19.97 -11.42
C VAL A 308 1.93 20.88 -11.62
N GLY A 309 1.41 20.95 -12.84
CA GLY A 309 0.26 21.73 -13.23
C GLY A 309 -1.07 20.96 -13.06
N ARG A 310 -2.08 21.30 -13.86
CA ARG A 310 -3.42 20.68 -13.76
C ARG A 310 -3.45 19.23 -14.24
N GLU A 311 -2.60 18.89 -15.19
CA GLU A 311 -2.50 17.53 -15.78
C GLU A 311 -1.42 16.72 -15.06
N VAL A 312 -1.65 16.43 -13.77
CA VAL A 312 -0.66 15.84 -12.85
C VAL A 312 0.05 14.63 -13.46
N ASP A 313 -0.71 13.68 -14.01
CA ASP A 313 -0.14 12.45 -14.59
C ASP A 313 0.73 12.72 -15.83
N ALA A 314 0.35 13.70 -16.66
CA ALA A 314 1.11 14.09 -17.84
C ALA A 314 2.41 14.81 -17.45
N ASP A 315 2.34 15.73 -16.50
CA ASP A 315 3.50 16.47 -16.02
C ASP A 315 4.52 15.56 -15.33
N VAL A 316 4.06 14.62 -14.51
CA VAL A 316 4.93 13.61 -13.89
C VAL A 316 5.61 12.74 -14.95
N LYS A 317 4.87 12.26 -15.94
CA LYS A 317 5.45 11.46 -17.04
C LYS A 317 6.49 12.25 -17.83
N ALA A 318 6.23 13.54 -18.09
CA ALA A 318 7.20 14.41 -18.78
C ALA A 318 8.49 14.57 -17.96
N LEU A 319 8.41 14.76 -16.64
CA LEU A 319 9.59 14.83 -15.77
C LEU A 319 10.38 13.52 -15.73
N ILE A 320 9.68 12.38 -15.67
CA ILE A 320 10.33 11.05 -15.72
C ILE A 320 11.06 10.89 -17.05
N TYR A 321 10.44 11.25 -18.17
CA TYR A 321 11.06 11.21 -19.49
C TYR A 321 12.31 12.10 -19.57
N GLN A 322 12.25 13.34 -19.06
CA GLN A 322 13.40 14.22 -19.01
C GLN A 322 14.55 13.64 -18.17
N ALA A 323 14.26 13.05 -17.02
CA ALA A 323 15.24 12.39 -16.18
C ALA A 323 15.90 11.18 -16.91
N ASP A 324 15.12 10.42 -17.69
CA ASP A 324 15.64 9.31 -18.49
C ASP A 324 16.57 9.79 -19.61
N GLU A 325 16.23 10.86 -20.34
CA GLU A 325 17.12 11.47 -21.33
C GLU A 325 18.45 11.91 -20.71
N LYS A 326 18.41 12.50 -19.51
CA LYS A 326 19.62 12.88 -18.76
C LYS A 326 20.42 11.67 -18.30
N LEU A 327 19.77 10.58 -17.89
CA LEU A 327 20.44 9.33 -17.57
C LEU A 327 21.20 8.76 -18.80
N LEU A 328 20.58 8.79 -19.97
CA LEU A 328 21.23 8.38 -21.22
C LEU A 328 22.46 9.25 -21.53
N ALA A 329 22.35 10.57 -21.30
CA ALA A 329 23.48 11.50 -21.45
C ALA A 329 24.63 11.17 -20.47
N ALA A 330 24.30 10.88 -19.19
CA ALA A 330 25.27 10.47 -18.18
C ALA A 330 26.02 9.20 -18.61
N LYS A 331 25.29 8.19 -19.12
CA LYS A 331 25.87 6.95 -19.64
C LYS A 331 26.78 7.20 -20.85
N ALA A 332 26.38 8.07 -21.78
CA ALA A 332 27.15 8.42 -22.97
C ALA A 332 28.40 9.22 -22.62
N ALA A 333 28.38 10.09 -21.62
CA ALA A 333 29.49 10.91 -21.17
C ALA A 333 30.55 10.16 -20.34
N GLY A 334 30.41 8.85 -20.16
CA GLY A 334 31.43 7.99 -19.49
C GLY A 334 30.96 7.38 -18.18
N ARG A 335 29.67 7.45 -17.86
CA ARG A 335 29.07 6.83 -16.65
C ARG A 335 29.57 7.44 -15.33
N ASN A 336 29.15 6.83 -14.20
CA ASN A 336 29.54 7.24 -12.85
C ASN A 336 29.41 8.75 -12.62
N ARG A 337 28.26 9.32 -12.99
CA ARG A 337 27.98 10.76 -12.91
C ARG A 337 26.53 11.08 -12.82
N ILE A 338 26.25 12.32 -12.52
CA ILE A 338 24.94 12.94 -12.60
C ILE A 338 24.85 13.84 -13.83
N GLU A 339 23.67 13.96 -14.44
CA GLU A 339 23.31 14.96 -15.44
C GLU A 339 22.01 15.66 -15.03
N LEU A 340 21.97 17.02 -15.16
CA LEU A 340 20.89 17.92 -14.72
C LEU A 340 20.18 18.54 -15.91
#